data_095ca56289feaeab03988a32e3004815
#
_entry.id   095ca56289feaeab03988a32e3004815
#
_cell.length_a   1.000
_cell.length_b   1.000
_cell.length_c   1.000
_cell.angle_alpha   90.00
_cell.angle_beta   90.00
_cell.angle_gamma   90.00
#
_symmetry.space_group_name_H-M   'P 1'
#
loop_
_entity.id
_entity.type
_entity.pdbx_description
1 polymer ?
#
loop_
_entity_poly.entity_id
_entity_poly.type
_entity_poly.pdbx_seq_one_letter_code
_entity_poly.pdbx_strand_id
1 'polypeptide(L)'
;MNFASGFNLPPYWKNHPVGIERISDDLTQQQAMGKLLQDSLSIKWEEEKGWWQFPLDPVISITGKNTIIRRNVLKINNSVGNRRGTIKELWSQDDYEIQIAGLFMGENAQFPKQDIAKLRQYAEGRKTLMVQSSLFTLFNINKIAIEDYSIPFTKGIENQMYSIKAYSDDMHDLLIKN
;
A
#
# COMPACT_ATOMS: atom_id res chain seq x y z
N MET A 1 -22.88 12.85 51.45
CA MET A 1 -21.88 11.79 51.32
C MET A 1 -21.08 12.05 50.05
N ASN A 2 -19.84 12.57 50.19
CA ASN A 2 -18.97 12.87 49.09
C ASN A 2 -18.10 11.64 48.79
N PHE A 3 -18.34 10.98 47.70
CA PHE A 3 -17.44 9.95 47.20
C PHE A 3 -16.31 10.63 46.38
N ALA A 4 -15.24 10.98 47.03
CA ALA A 4 -13.97 11.29 46.38
C ALA A 4 -13.27 9.97 46.08
N SER A 5 -13.56 9.34 44.96
CA SER A 5 -12.76 8.25 44.44
C SER A 5 -11.49 8.84 43.79
N GLY A 6 -10.44 8.98 44.60
CA GLY A 6 -9.13 9.36 44.11
C GLY A 6 -8.54 8.25 43.24
N PHE A 7 -8.65 8.39 41.96
CA PHE A 7 -7.84 7.62 41.00
C PHE A 7 -6.40 8.13 41.12
N ASN A 8 -5.56 7.37 41.83
CA ASN A 8 -4.14 7.66 41.92
C ASN A 8 -3.46 7.21 40.59
N LEU A 9 -3.38 8.14 39.65
CA LEU A 9 -2.59 7.94 38.42
C LEU A 9 -1.11 7.88 38.77
N PRO A 10 -0.32 6.99 38.10
CA PRO A 10 1.11 6.91 38.31
C PRO A 10 1.81 8.26 38.11
N PRO A 11 2.86 8.58 38.86
CA PRO A 11 3.45 9.93 38.90
C PRO A 11 3.97 10.46 37.56
N TYR A 12 4.29 9.59 36.61
CA TYR A 12 4.74 10.00 35.27
C TYR A 12 3.62 10.57 34.38
N TRP A 13 2.34 10.34 34.71
CA TRP A 13 1.20 10.91 34.00
C TRP A 13 0.92 12.36 34.40
N LYS A 14 1.46 12.80 35.52
CA LYS A 14 1.27 14.16 36.02
C LYS A 14 2.16 15.21 35.31
N ASN A 15 3.20 14.79 34.63
CA ASN A 15 4.20 15.67 34.05
C ASN A 15 4.14 15.81 32.53
N HIS A 16 3.21 15.14 31.86
CA HIS A 16 2.94 15.38 30.46
C HIS A 16 1.59 16.12 30.35
N PRO A 17 1.63 17.46 30.15
CA PRO A 17 0.43 18.13 29.70
C PRO A 17 0.12 17.54 28.32
N VAL A 18 -0.93 16.73 28.22
CA VAL A 18 -1.53 16.42 26.94
C VAL A 18 -2.09 17.76 26.47
N GLY A 19 -1.29 18.47 25.69
CA GLY A 19 -1.73 19.62 24.96
C GLY A 19 -2.77 19.13 23.94
N ILE A 20 -4.03 19.18 24.32
CA ILE A 20 -5.11 19.15 23.36
C ILE A 20 -5.05 20.49 22.66
N GLU A 21 -4.20 20.60 21.66
CA GLU A 21 -4.30 21.68 20.70
C GLU A 21 -5.67 21.52 20.04
N ARG A 22 -6.59 22.39 20.40
CA ARG A 22 -7.81 22.58 19.63
C ARG A 22 -7.33 23.11 18.28
N ILE A 23 -7.35 22.24 17.29
CA ILE A 23 -7.17 22.65 15.91
C ILE A 23 -8.35 23.55 15.57
N SER A 24 -8.16 24.84 15.73
CA SER A 24 -9.09 25.85 15.28
C SER A 24 -8.82 26.09 13.81
N ASP A 25 -9.87 26.05 13.04
CA ASP A 25 -10.04 26.53 11.68
C ASP A 25 -9.89 25.49 10.55
N ASP A 26 -10.86 25.54 9.66
CA ASP A 26 -11.10 24.67 8.53
C ASP A 26 -9.89 24.39 7.61
N LEU A 27 -8.96 25.32 7.53
CA LEU A 27 -7.72 25.16 6.75
C LEU A 27 -6.74 24.17 7.40
N THR A 28 -6.73 24.10 8.72
CA THR A 28 -5.88 23.17 9.47
C THR A 28 -6.45 21.76 9.45
N GLN A 29 -7.77 21.62 9.34
CA GLN A 29 -8.40 20.30 9.20
C GLN A 29 -8.08 19.67 7.85
N GLN A 30 -8.10 20.43 6.76
CA GLN A 30 -7.70 19.93 5.45
C GLN A 30 -6.20 19.57 5.41
N GLN A 31 -5.34 20.35 6.05
CA GLN A 31 -3.90 20.03 6.14
C GLN A 31 -3.63 18.84 7.08
N ALA A 32 -4.39 18.71 8.17
CA ALA A 32 -4.28 17.57 9.08
C ALA A 32 -4.85 16.30 8.45
N MET A 33 -5.95 16.39 7.71
CA MET A 33 -6.46 15.27 6.91
C MET A 33 -5.48 14.88 5.81
N GLY A 34 -4.85 15.83 5.13
CA GLY A 34 -3.81 15.54 4.14
C GLY A 34 -2.55 14.89 4.71
N LYS A 35 -2.29 15.02 6.03
CA LYS A 35 -1.20 14.31 6.73
C LYS A 35 -1.62 12.94 7.28
N LEU A 36 -2.90 12.73 7.52
CA LEU A 36 -3.46 11.48 8.06
C LEU A 36 -3.92 10.53 6.96
N LEU A 37 -4.23 11.06 5.79
CA LEU A 37 -4.65 10.27 4.65
C LEU A 37 -3.41 9.71 3.95
N GLN A 38 -3.44 8.45 3.73
CA GLN A 38 -2.49 7.77 2.86
C GLN A 38 -2.56 8.44 1.49
N ASP A 39 -1.42 8.67 0.91
CA ASP A 39 -1.19 9.39 -0.31
C ASP A 39 -2.17 9.03 -1.44
N SER A 40 -2.67 10.03 -2.13
CA SER A 40 -3.61 9.83 -3.22
C SER A 40 -3.03 8.95 -4.33
N LEU A 41 -3.77 7.95 -4.74
CA LEU A 41 -3.41 7.09 -5.85
C LEU A 41 -4.08 7.56 -7.13
N SER A 42 -3.27 7.75 -8.17
CA SER A 42 -3.73 8.02 -9.52
C SER A 42 -3.17 6.98 -10.48
N ILE A 43 -4.01 6.54 -11.42
CA ILE A 43 -3.62 5.59 -12.45
C ILE A 43 -4.04 6.08 -13.84
N LYS A 44 -3.34 5.63 -14.87
CA LYS A 44 -3.70 5.86 -16.27
C LYS A 44 -3.06 4.82 -17.18
N TRP A 45 -3.57 4.66 -18.37
CA TRP A 45 -2.81 4.02 -19.44
C TRP A 45 -1.74 4.97 -20.00
N GLU A 46 -0.69 4.43 -20.56
CA GLU A 46 0.40 5.22 -21.15
C GLU A 46 -0.08 6.16 -22.26
N GLU A 47 -1.08 5.74 -23.04
CA GLU A 47 -1.68 6.48 -24.13
C GLU A 47 -2.69 7.56 -23.69
N GLU A 48 -3.10 7.51 -22.43
CA GLU A 48 -4.14 8.40 -21.88
C GLU A 48 -3.52 9.73 -21.43
N LYS A 49 -4.18 10.86 -21.79
CA LYS A 49 -3.69 12.19 -21.40
C LYS A 49 -4.04 12.56 -19.96
N GLY A 50 -5.08 11.96 -19.39
CA GLY A 50 -5.59 12.27 -18.05
C GLY A 50 -5.29 11.18 -17.02
N TRP A 51 -5.00 11.58 -15.80
CA TRP A 51 -4.91 10.68 -14.67
C TRP A 51 -6.30 10.44 -14.08
N TRP A 52 -6.62 9.20 -13.77
CA TRP A 52 -7.78 8.89 -12.95
C TRP A 52 -7.32 8.73 -11.51
N GLN A 53 -7.78 9.63 -10.67
CA GLN A 53 -7.54 9.60 -9.24
C GLN A 53 -8.64 8.78 -8.56
N PHE A 54 -8.25 7.93 -7.63
CA PHE A 54 -9.22 7.21 -6.81
C PHE A 54 -10.00 8.20 -5.93
N PRO A 55 -11.35 8.07 -5.83
CA PRO A 55 -12.18 9.00 -5.05
C PRO A 55 -11.81 9.07 -3.57
N LEU A 56 -11.39 7.93 -3.01
CA LEU A 56 -10.84 7.81 -1.67
C LEU A 56 -9.46 7.17 -1.76
N ASP A 57 -8.56 7.64 -0.90
CA ASP A 57 -7.20 7.11 -0.84
C ASP A 57 -7.22 5.64 -0.42
N PRO A 58 -6.71 4.73 -1.26
CA PRO A 58 -6.68 3.31 -0.94
C PRO A 58 -5.55 2.98 0.04
N VAL A 59 -5.70 1.88 0.73
CA VAL A 59 -4.62 1.26 1.49
C VAL A 59 -3.71 0.50 0.51
N ILE A 60 -2.44 0.87 0.46
CA ILE A 60 -1.45 0.26 -0.42
C ILE A 60 -0.46 -0.54 0.43
N SER A 61 -0.26 -1.81 0.07
CA SER A 61 0.76 -2.68 0.65
C SER A 61 1.71 -3.14 -0.45
N ILE A 62 3.02 -2.96 -0.23
CA ILE A 62 4.07 -3.34 -1.16
C ILE A 62 4.93 -4.39 -0.49
N THR A 63 5.11 -5.54 -1.14
CA THR A 63 5.93 -6.64 -0.66
C THR A 63 7.02 -6.94 -1.67
N GLY A 64 8.28 -6.77 -1.27
CA GLY A 64 9.44 -7.18 -2.05
C GLY A 64 9.92 -8.56 -1.67
N LYS A 65 10.38 -9.34 -2.62
CA LYS A 65 10.92 -10.68 -2.44
C LYS A 65 12.24 -10.85 -3.16
N ASN A 66 13.15 -11.57 -2.52
CA ASN A 66 14.43 -11.95 -3.13
C ASN A 66 14.49 -13.47 -3.27
N THR A 67 14.89 -13.93 -4.42
CA THR A 67 15.18 -15.35 -4.65
C THR A 67 16.58 -15.67 -4.18
N ILE A 68 16.67 -16.46 -3.08
CA ILE A 68 17.92 -16.85 -2.45
C ILE A 68 18.12 -18.35 -2.58
N ILE A 69 19.21 -18.76 -3.23
CA ILE A 69 19.63 -20.15 -3.30
C ILE A 69 20.48 -20.46 -2.07
N ARG A 70 20.10 -21.52 -1.36
CA ARG A 70 20.82 -22.01 -0.17
C ARG A 70 21.58 -23.27 -0.52
N ARG A 71 22.90 -23.26 -0.28
CA ARG A 71 23.74 -24.43 -0.49
C ARG A 71 24.38 -24.90 0.81
N ASN A 72 24.27 -26.19 1.09
CA ASN A 72 24.97 -26.81 2.20
C ASN A 72 26.45 -26.99 1.81
N VAL A 73 27.32 -26.48 2.62
CA VAL A 73 28.78 -26.71 2.46
C VAL A 73 29.20 -27.82 3.37
N LEU A 74 30.00 -28.77 2.85
CA LEU A 74 30.62 -29.83 3.62
C LEU A 74 31.57 -29.18 4.63
N LYS A 75 31.19 -29.20 5.90
CA LYS A 75 31.99 -28.64 6.97
C LYS A 75 32.95 -29.74 7.45
N ILE A 76 34.22 -29.55 7.16
CA ILE A 76 35.27 -30.42 7.72
C ILE A 76 35.22 -30.25 9.22
N ASN A 77 35.04 -31.37 9.94
CA ASN A 77 35.02 -31.44 11.39
C ASN A 77 36.42 -31.09 11.92
N ASN A 78 36.77 -29.84 11.99
CA ASN A 78 37.83 -29.41 12.89
C ASN A 78 37.19 -29.06 14.22
N SER A 79 37.30 -29.95 15.17
CA SER A 79 37.17 -29.90 16.67
C SER A 79 36.55 -28.67 17.38
N VAL A 80 35.99 -27.71 16.70
CA VAL A 80 35.34 -26.51 17.26
C VAL A 80 33.90 -26.44 16.78
N GLY A 81 33.03 -27.13 17.47
CA GLY A 81 31.60 -26.89 17.47
C GLY A 81 30.89 -27.09 16.12
N ASN A 82 29.78 -27.80 16.15
CA ASN A 82 28.85 -27.96 15.05
C ASN A 82 28.37 -26.58 14.51
N ARG A 83 29.06 -26.01 13.53
CA ARG A 83 28.68 -24.76 12.91
C ARG A 83 27.44 -25.00 12.04
N ARG A 84 26.31 -24.47 12.46
CA ARG A 84 25.07 -24.43 11.65
C ARG A 84 25.18 -23.34 10.62
N GLY A 85 24.57 -23.53 9.46
CA GLY A 85 24.42 -22.52 8.44
C GLY A 85 24.66 -23.03 7.01
N THR A 86 24.18 -22.31 6.06
CA THR A 86 24.32 -22.54 4.62
C THR A 86 24.95 -21.33 3.96
N ILE A 87 25.65 -21.53 2.85
CA ILE A 87 25.97 -20.41 1.96
C ILE A 87 24.67 -19.99 1.28
N LYS A 88 24.44 -18.70 1.26
CA LYS A 88 23.28 -18.07 0.61
C LYS A 88 23.77 -17.24 -0.56
N GLU A 89 23.25 -17.55 -1.72
CA GLU A 89 23.53 -16.80 -2.95
C GLU A 89 22.24 -16.04 -3.32
N LEU A 90 22.34 -14.72 -3.47
CA LEU A 90 21.25 -13.93 -4.01
C LEU A 90 21.21 -14.18 -5.53
N TRP A 91 20.10 -14.73 -6.01
CA TRP A 91 19.92 -15.05 -7.42
C TRP A 91 19.29 -13.92 -8.18
N SER A 92 18.14 -13.43 -7.67
CA SER A 92 17.40 -12.31 -8.28
C SER A 92 16.62 -11.54 -7.23
N GLN A 93 16.29 -10.31 -7.57
CA GLN A 93 15.22 -9.57 -6.94
C GLN A 93 13.96 -9.82 -7.78
N ASP A 94 12.90 -10.26 -7.13
CA ASP A 94 11.62 -10.50 -7.79
C ASP A 94 10.85 -9.18 -7.87
N ASP A 95 9.84 -9.10 -8.72
CA ASP A 95 8.95 -7.96 -8.82
C ASP A 95 8.27 -7.67 -7.48
N TYR A 96 7.92 -6.41 -7.26
CA TYR A 96 7.12 -6.05 -6.10
C TYR A 96 5.70 -6.57 -6.26
N GLU A 97 5.23 -7.32 -5.27
CA GLU A 97 3.82 -7.66 -5.13
C GLU A 97 3.09 -6.51 -4.43
N ILE A 98 2.07 -5.97 -5.10
CA ILE A 98 1.34 -4.78 -4.68
C ILE A 98 -0.11 -5.16 -4.41
N GLN A 99 -0.58 -4.84 -3.22
CA GLN A 99 -1.99 -5.00 -2.86
C GLN A 99 -2.59 -3.63 -2.59
N ILE A 100 -3.67 -3.31 -3.31
CA ILE A 100 -4.39 -2.06 -3.18
C ILE A 100 -5.82 -2.39 -2.77
N ALA A 101 -6.25 -1.90 -1.62
CA ALA A 101 -7.59 -2.11 -1.11
C ALA A 101 -8.24 -0.79 -0.72
N GLY A 102 -9.50 -0.62 -1.03
CA GLY A 102 -10.19 0.62 -0.73
C GLY A 102 -11.71 0.50 -0.79
N LEU A 103 -12.34 1.65 -0.71
CA LEU A 103 -13.78 1.80 -0.70
C LEU A 103 -14.18 2.87 -1.71
N PHE A 104 -15.17 2.57 -2.54
CA PHE A 104 -15.89 3.57 -3.31
C PHE A 104 -17.13 4.02 -2.53
N MET A 105 -17.32 5.31 -2.43
CA MET A 105 -18.53 5.91 -1.85
C MET A 105 -19.33 6.57 -2.94
N GLY A 106 -20.58 6.18 -3.05
CA GLY A 106 -21.50 6.80 -3.99
C GLY A 106 -22.05 8.12 -3.46
N GLU A 107 -22.26 9.08 -4.33
CA GLU A 107 -22.90 10.33 -4.00
C GLU A 107 -24.43 10.15 -3.88
N ASN A 108 -25.08 10.93 -2.99
CA ASN A 108 -26.54 10.98 -2.83
C ASN A 108 -27.19 9.61 -2.55
N ALA A 109 -26.62 8.80 -1.70
CA ALA A 109 -27.14 7.48 -1.35
C ALA A 109 -27.29 6.54 -2.57
N GLN A 110 -26.50 6.75 -3.62
CA GLN A 110 -26.51 5.91 -4.82
C GLN A 110 -25.30 5.00 -4.86
N PHE A 111 -25.45 3.89 -5.56
CA PHE A 111 -24.35 2.95 -5.77
C PHE A 111 -23.27 3.55 -6.72
N PRO A 112 -21.96 3.45 -6.40
CA PRO A 112 -20.86 4.08 -7.16
C PRO A 112 -20.56 3.35 -8.48
N LYS A 113 -21.54 3.32 -9.40
CA LYS A 113 -21.43 2.58 -10.67
C LYS A 113 -20.31 3.07 -11.58
N GLN A 114 -20.07 4.38 -11.59
CA GLN A 114 -19.09 4.99 -12.48
C GLN A 114 -17.66 4.60 -12.09
N ASP A 115 -17.35 4.65 -10.78
CA ASP A 115 -16.02 4.31 -10.28
C ASP A 115 -15.71 2.83 -10.43
N ILE A 116 -16.70 1.98 -10.18
CA ILE A 116 -16.60 0.54 -10.41
C ILE A 116 -16.38 0.22 -11.88
N ALA A 117 -17.14 0.86 -12.78
CA ALA A 117 -16.98 0.68 -14.23
C ALA A 117 -15.59 1.13 -14.70
N LYS A 118 -15.10 2.24 -14.14
CA LYS A 118 -13.78 2.77 -14.44
C LYS A 118 -12.68 1.82 -13.96
N LEU A 119 -12.77 1.35 -12.71
CA LEU A 119 -11.83 0.35 -12.18
C LEU A 119 -11.81 -0.91 -13.05
N ARG A 120 -12.98 -1.44 -13.38
CA ARG A 120 -13.10 -2.61 -14.25
C ARG A 120 -12.43 -2.39 -15.60
N GLN A 121 -12.64 -1.21 -16.21
CA GLN A 121 -12.03 -0.87 -17.48
C GLN A 121 -10.50 -0.92 -17.41
N TYR A 122 -9.89 -0.39 -16.35
CA TYR A 122 -8.45 -0.45 -16.15
C TYR A 122 -7.96 -1.89 -15.88
N ALA A 123 -8.67 -2.64 -15.05
CA ALA A 123 -8.29 -4.01 -14.69
C ALA A 123 -8.39 -4.98 -15.87
N GLU A 124 -9.42 -4.84 -16.72
CA GLU A 124 -9.62 -5.72 -17.88
C GLU A 124 -8.89 -5.24 -19.15
N GLY A 125 -8.25 -4.07 -19.11
CA GLY A 125 -7.63 -3.43 -20.28
C GLY A 125 -6.41 -4.15 -20.85
N ARG A 126 -5.87 -5.18 -20.18
CA ARG A 126 -4.71 -5.96 -20.61
C ARG A 126 -3.48 -5.13 -20.99
N LYS A 127 -3.34 -3.99 -20.37
CA LYS A 127 -2.26 -3.03 -20.57
C LYS A 127 -1.65 -2.70 -19.22
N THR A 128 -0.36 -2.44 -19.22
CA THR A 128 0.33 -1.88 -18.06
C THR A 128 -0.20 -0.50 -17.71
N LEU A 129 -0.37 -0.25 -16.44
CA LEU A 129 -0.85 1.00 -15.90
C LEU A 129 0.29 1.83 -15.34
N MET A 130 0.36 3.08 -15.72
CA MET A 130 1.18 4.06 -15.03
C MET A 130 0.51 4.41 -13.69
N VAL A 131 1.31 4.50 -12.65
CA VAL A 131 0.85 4.82 -11.30
C VAL A 131 1.57 6.04 -10.76
N GLN A 132 0.85 6.82 -9.96
CA GLN A 132 1.40 7.99 -9.28
C GLN A 132 0.89 8.02 -7.84
N SER A 133 1.84 8.00 -6.90
CA SER A 133 1.64 8.12 -5.45
C SER A 133 3.01 8.33 -4.82
N SER A 134 3.12 8.98 -3.66
CA SER A 134 4.42 9.16 -2.99
C SER A 134 5.01 7.82 -2.57
N LEU A 135 4.16 6.86 -2.16
CA LEU A 135 4.64 5.52 -1.80
C LEU A 135 5.29 4.81 -2.99
N PHE A 136 4.67 4.84 -4.16
CA PHE A 136 5.24 4.24 -5.37
C PHE A 136 6.52 4.95 -5.82
N THR A 137 6.56 6.26 -5.70
CA THR A 137 7.77 7.05 -5.99
C THR A 137 8.93 6.66 -5.07
N LEU A 138 8.67 6.41 -3.78
CA LEU A 138 9.68 5.96 -2.82
C LEU A 138 10.30 4.62 -3.20
N PHE A 139 9.50 3.70 -3.76
CA PHE A 139 9.96 2.39 -4.24
C PHE A 139 10.39 2.40 -5.71
N ASN A 140 10.39 3.57 -6.37
CA ASN A 140 10.70 3.74 -7.79
C ASN A 140 9.82 2.89 -8.72
N ILE A 141 8.56 2.67 -8.33
CA ILE A 141 7.57 1.93 -9.12
C ILE A 141 6.78 2.94 -9.96
N ASN A 142 6.93 2.87 -11.27
CA ASN A 142 6.25 3.78 -12.20
C ASN A 142 5.10 3.10 -12.94
N LYS A 143 5.19 1.78 -13.11
CA LYS A 143 4.22 0.97 -13.84
C LYS A 143 3.84 -0.26 -13.04
N ILE A 144 2.58 -0.67 -13.18
CA ILE A 144 2.07 -1.90 -12.57
C ILE A 144 1.27 -2.71 -13.58
N ALA A 145 1.32 -4.03 -13.43
CA ALA A 145 0.46 -4.96 -14.14
C ALA A 145 -0.53 -5.58 -13.14
N ILE A 146 -1.83 -5.42 -13.40
CA ILE A 146 -2.86 -6.00 -12.55
C ILE A 146 -2.96 -7.50 -12.84
N GLU A 147 -2.78 -8.32 -11.80
CA GLU A 147 -2.98 -9.77 -11.86
C GLU A 147 -4.43 -10.14 -11.59
N ASP A 148 -5.00 -9.58 -10.54
CA ASP A 148 -6.35 -9.90 -10.07
C ASP A 148 -7.03 -8.70 -9.44
N TYR A 149 -8.36 -8.67 -9.50
CA TYR A 149 -9.17 -7.69 -8.80
C TYR A 149 -10.43 -8.34 -8.24
N SER A 150 -10.88 -7.87 -7.12
CA SER A 150 -12.08 -8.37 -6.44
C SER A 150 -12.97 -7.22 -5.99
N ILE A 151 -14.26 -7.39 -6.20
CA ILE A 151 -15.30 -6.47 -5.76
C ILE A 151 -16.27 -7.28 -4.89
N PRO A 152 -15.94 -7.47 -3.60
CA PRO A 152 -16.76 -8.28 -2.70
C PRO A 152 -18.10 -7.60 -2.43
N PHE A 153 -19.11 -8.40 -2.14
CA PHE A 153 -20.40 -7.86 -1.71
C PHE A 153 -20.25 -7.04 -0.42
N THR A 154 -20.66 -5.79 -0.46
CA THR A 154 -20.61 -4.87 0.68
C THR A 154 -22.01 -4.51 1.13
N LYS A 155 -22.25 -4.53 2.45
CA LYS A 155 -23.52 -4.08 3.00
C LYS A 155 -23.65 -2.56 2.84
N GLY A 156 -24.81 -2.13 2.35
CA GLY A 156 -25.10 -0.71 2.08
C GLY A 156 -25.12 -0.44 0.57
N ILE A 157 -26.03 0.46 0.18
CA ILE A 157 -26.20 0.80 -1.24
C ILE A 157 -25.09 1.75 -1.71
N GLU A 158 -24.54 2.53 -0.78
CA GLU A 158 -23.63 3.64 -1.09
C GLU A 158 -22.16 3.22 -1.15
N ASN A 159 -21.81 2.12 -0.51
CA ASN A 159 -20.44 1.74 -0.28
C ASN A 159 -20.09 0.46 -1.02
N GLN A 160 -18.96 0.46 -1.74
CA GLN A 160 -18.45 -0.73 -2.40
C GLN A 160 -16.95 -0.89 -2.15
N MET A 161 -16.58 -1.96 -1.47
CA MET A 161 -15.17 -2.33 -1.28
C MET A 161 -14.58 -2.89 -2.59
N TYR A 162 -13.29 -2.68 -2.76
CA TYR A 162 -12.51 -3.30 -3.83
C TYR A 162 -11.13 -3.71 -3.33
N SER A 163 -10.56 -4.68 -4.00
CA SER A 163 -9.18 -5.13 -3.79
C SER A 163 -8.54 -5.42 -5.13
N ILE A 164 -7.32 -4.99 -5.32
CA ILE A 164 -6.52 -5.18 -6.52
C ILE A 164 -5.20 -5.81 -6.11
N LYS A 165 -4.78 -6.84 -6.84
CA LYS A 165 -3.46 -7.43 -6.76
C LYS A 165 -2.70 -7.12 -8.04
N ALA A 166 -1.51 -6.58 -7.91
CA ALA A 166 -0.69 -6.17 -9.05
C ALA A 166 0.78 -6.48 -8.79
N TYR A 167 1.58 -6.46 -9.84
CA TYR A 167 3.04 -6.52 -9.78
C TYR A 167 3.64 -5.26 -10.37
N SER A 168 4.82 -4.88 -9.89
CA SER A 168 5.60 -3.85 -10.56
C SER A 168 6.01 -4.32 -11.95
N ASP A 169 5.96 -3.41 -12.92
CA ASP A 169 6.34 -3.69 -14.30
C ASP A 169 7.48 -2.73 -14.70
N ASP A 170 8.70 -3.16 -14.43
CA ASP A 170 9.87 -2.40 -14.78
C ASP A 170 10.23 -2.64 -16.25
N MET A 171 10.64 -1.59 -16.97
CA MET A 171 11.15 -1.71 -18.32
C MET A 171 12.47 -2.48 -18.29
N HIS A 172 12.46 -3.71 -18.77
CA HIS A 172 13.69 -4.44 -19.07
C HIS A 172 14.19 -4.05 -20.46
N ASP A 173 15.22 -3.25 -20.52
CA ASP A 173 15.97 -3.04 -21.76
C ASP A 173 16.72 -4.35 -22.11
N LEU A 174 16.13 -5.13 -23.00
CA LEU A 174 16.83 -6.26 -23.59
C LEU A 174 17.95 -5.71 -24.48
N LEU A 175 19.16 -5.63 -23.93
CA LEU A 175 20.36 -5.34 -24.70
C LEU A 175 20.65 -6.53 -25.63
N ILE A 176 20.05 -6.52 -26.80
CA ILE A 176 20.49 -7.39 -27.91
C ILE A 176 21.82 -6.85 -28.40
N LYS A 177 22.92 -7.43 -27.92
CA LYS A 177 24.24 -7.19 -28.54
C LYS A 177 24.24 -7.90 -29.90
N ASN A 178 24.12 -7.13 -30.97
CA ASN A 178 24.42 -7.58 -32.33
C ASN A 178 25.93 -7.81 -32.48
#